data_43984ce16db22f19fe639a7b579bf1c8
#
_entry.id   43984ce16db22f19fe639a7b579bf1c8
#
_cell.length_a   1.000
_cell.length_b   1.000
_cell.length_c   1.000
_cell.angle_alpha   90.00
_cell.angle_beta   90.00
_cell.angle_gamma   90.00
#
_symmetry.space_group_name_H-M   'P 1'
#
loop_
_entity.id
_entity.type
_entity.pdbx_description
1 polymer ?
#
loop_
_entity_poly.entity_id
_entity_poly.type
_entity_poly.pdbx_seq_one_letter_code
_entity_poly.pdbx_strand_id
1 'polypeptide(L)'
;DTYGIKPIRMIDLKGLMGDASDNIPGVKGIGEKTALKLLQEYDSLENVYDNIDNIKGATKQKLIDGKESAFMSKDIATIYNEVPVTYSLEELKYDGPDVNGLREMYSDLEFYSFLKDFKEEEKKEEKLEYKIIENIDDLKLKEKVSAYLEISETNYHNADIYGMSLY
;
A
#
# COMPACT_ATOMS: atom_id res chain seq x y z
N ASP A 1 -21.46 -17.51 -12.63
CA ASP A 1 -22.32 -17.78 -13.79
C ASP A 1 -21.74 -17.29 -15.13
N THR A 2 -20.82 -16.35 -15.15
CA THR A 2 -20.26 -15.76 -16.39
C THR A 2 -19.51 -16.77 -17.25
N TYR A 3 -18.75 -17.67 -16.65
CA TYR A 3 -17.91 -18.65 -17.36
C TYR A 3 -18.53 -20.05 -17.48
N GLY A 4 -19.65 -20.33 -16.81
CA GLY A 4 -20.27 -21.64 -16.81
C GLY A 4 -19.45 -22.77 -16.17
N ILE A 5 -18.47 -22.42 -15.32
CA ILE A 5 -17.64 -23.32 -14.53
C ILE A 5 -17.67 -22.91 -13.04
N LYS A 6 -17.37 -23.83 -12.15
CA LYS A 6 -17.32 -23.56 -10.71
C LYS A 6 -16.10 -22.65 -10.39
N PRO A 7 -16.17 -21.78 -9.37
CA PRO A 7 -15.07 -20.89 -8.99
C PRO A 7 -13.74 -21.62 -8.76
N ILE A 8 -13.76 -22.79 -8.14
CA ILE A 8 -12.56 -23.61 -7.91
C ILE A 8 -11.87 -24.03 -9.22
N ARG A 9 -12.57 -24.05 -10.35
CA ARG A 9 -12.05 -24.42 -11.66
C ARG A 9 -11.30 -23.28 -12.37
N MET A 10 -11.23 -22.13 -11.75
CA MET A 10 -10.42 -21.02 -12.28
C MET A 10 -8.92 -21.38 -12.35
N ILE A 11 -8.44 -22.22 -11.44
CA ILE A 11 -7.05 -22.73 -11.50
C ILE A 11 -6.83 -23.64 -12.70
N ASP A 12 -7.82 -24.50 -13.03
CA ASP A 12 -7.78 -25.35 -14.21
C ASP A 12 -7.85 -24.52 -15.50
N LEU A 13 -8.66 -23.45 -15.49
CA LEU A 13 -8.76 -22.51 -16.61
C LEU A 13 -7.39 -21.85 -16.87
N LYS A 14 -6.74 -21.33 -15.82
CA LYS A 14 -5.38 -20.76 -15.92
C LYS A 14 -4.35 -21.80 -16.31
N GLY A 15 -4.51 -23.06 -15.88
CA GLY A 15 -3.68 -24.18 -16.31
C GLY A 15 -3.73 -24.41 -17.84
N LEU A 16 -4.92 -24.31 -18.43
CA LEU A 16 -5.12 -24.49 -19.87
C LEU A 16 -4.75 -23.27 -20.69
N MET A 17 -5.31 -22.07 -20.37
CA MET A 17 -5.13 -20.89 -21.21
C MET A 17 -3.92 -20.04 -20.83
N GLY A 18 -3.36 -20.25 -19.64
CA GLY A 18 -2.37 -19.36 -19.05
C GLY A 18 -2.96 -18.08 -18.48
N ASP A 19 -2.08 -17.22 -17.98
CA ASP A 19 -2.40 -15.86 -17.55
C ASP A 19 -1.24 -14.93 -17.88
N ALA A 20 -1.42 -14.06 -18.85
CA ALA A 20 -0.37 -13.15 -19.31
C ALA A 20 0.00 -12.09 -18.26
N SER A 21 -0.92 -11.72 -17.36
CA SER A 21 -0.65 -10.74 -16.31
C SER A 21 0.31 -11.29 -15.26
N ASP A 22 0.22 -12.60 -14.99
CA ASP A 22 1.04 -13.29 -14.00
C ASP A 22 2.19 -14.12 -14.64
N ASN A 23 2.36 -13.99 -15.97
CA ASN A 23 3.34 -14.74 -16.74
C ASN A 23 3.20 -16.27 -16.63
N ILE A 24 1.96 -16.75 -16.49
CA ILE A 24 1.62 -18.17 -16.47
C ILE A 24 1.42 -18.64 -17.92
N PRO A 25 2.20 -19.61 -18.42
CA PRO A 25 2.25 -19.94 -19.85
C PRO A 25 1.00 -20.66 -20.39
N GLY A 26 0.36 -21.52 -19.60
CA GLY A 26 -0.71 -22.37 -20.08
C GLY A 26 -0.28 -23.33 -21.20
N VAL A 27 -1.24 -23.76 -22.02
CA VAL A 27 -1.02 -24.59 -23.22
C VAL A 27 -0.96 -23.70 -24.46
N LYS A 28 0.15 -23.72 -25.17
CA LYS A 28 0.33 -22.88 -26.37
C LYS A 28 -0.78 -23.10 -27.40
N GLY A 29 -1.49 -22.03 -27.70
CA GLY A 29 -2.57 -22.04 -28.70
C GLY A 29 -3.92 -22.55 -28.18
N ILE A 30 -4.07 -22.75 -26.88
CA ILE A 30 -5.35 -22.92 -26.19
C ILE A 30 -5.72 -21.59 -25.55
N GLY A 31 -6.75 -20.93 -26.08
CA GLY A 31 -7.27 -19.70 -25.51
C GLY A 31 -8.51 -19.94 -24.66
N GLU A 32 -9.00 -18.88 -24.03
CA GLU A 32 -10.13 -18.89 -23.07
C GLU A 32 -11.36 -19.69 -23.56
N LYS A 33 -11.84 -19.42 -24.79
CA LYS A 33 -13.00 -20.10 -25.34
C LYS A 33 -12.83 -21.61 -25.43
N THR A 34 -11.65 -22.07 -25.82
CA THR A 34 -11.35 -23.51 -25.93
C THR A 34 -11.21 -24.14 -24.55
N ALA A 35 -10.50 -23.46 -23.64
CA ALA A 35 -10.30 -23.91 -22.27
C ALA A 35 -11.64 -24.00 -21.51
N LEU A 36 -12.51 -22.99 -21.62
CA LEU A 36 -13.85 -23.03 -21.02
C LEU A 36 -14.69 -24.19 -21.55
N LYS A 37 -14.70 -24.41 -22.88
CA LYS A 37 -15.42 -25.52 -23.46
C LYS A 37 -14.94 -26.87 -22.93
N LEU A 38 -13.64 -27.06 -22.80
CA LEU A 38 -13.06 -28.28 -22.24
C LEU A 38 -13.46 -28.47 -20.77
N LEU A 39 -13.41 -27.42 -19.96
CA LEU A 39 -13.76 -27.51 -18.55
C LEU A 39 -15.27 -27.66 -18.31
N GLN A 40 -16.11 -27.12 -19.18
CA GLN A 40 -17.57 -27.35 -19.15
C GLN A 40 -17.92 -28.80 -19.49
N GLU A 41 -17.14 -29.45 -20.34
CA GLU A 41 -17.34 -30.84 -20.77
C GLU A 41 -16.73 -31.85 -19.80
N TYR A 42 -15.50 -31.57 -19.28
CA TYR A 42 -14.72 -32.51 -18.48
C TYR A 42 -14.53 -32.10 -17.00
N ASP A 43 -15.00 -30.93 -16.59
CA ASP A 43 -14.95 -30.35 -15.24
C ASP A 43 -13.56 -29.94 -14.75
N SER A 44 -12.49 -30.72 -14.96
CA SER A 44 -11.13 -30.42 -14.46
C SER A 44 -10.04 -30.68 -15.50
N LEU A 45 -8.85 -30.12 -15.24
CA LEU A 45 -7.67 -30.33 -16.08
C LEU A 45 -7.32 -31.82 -16.15
N GLU A 46 -7.33 -32.51 -15.03
CA GLU A 46 -7.07 -33.93 -14.95
C GLU A 46 -8.02 -34.72 -15.86
N ASN A 47 -9.31 -34.45 -15.74
CA ASN A 47 -10.33 -35.14 -16.55
C ASN A 47 -10.19 -34.83 -18.04
N VAL A 48 -9.73 -33.62 -18.42
CA VAL A 48 -9.41 -33.32 -19.83
C VAL A 48 -8.35 -34.24 -20.35
N TYR A 49 -7.28 -34.48 -19.57
CA TYR A 49 -6.19 -35.34 -19.96
C TYR A 49 -6.54 -36.85 -19.87
N ASP A 50 -7.35 -37.25 -18.91
CA ASP A 50 -7.88 -38.62 -18.82
C ASP A 50 -8.77 -39.00 -20.01
N ASN A 51 -9.43 -38.02 -20.60
CA ASN A 51 -10.29 -38.17 -21.77
C ASN A 51 -9.66 -37.64 -23.06
N ILE A 52 -8.33 -37.50 -23.12
CA ILE A 52 -7.60 -36.93 -24.26
C ILE A 52 -7.93 -37.59 -25.59
N ASP A 53 -8.25 -38.90 -25.57
CA ASP A 53 -8.57 -39.69 -26.76
C ASP A 53 -9.93 -39.32 -27.36
N ASN A 54 -10.82 -38.77 -26.59
CA ASN A 54 -12.14 -38.28 -27.04
C ASN A 54 -12.03 -36.89 -27.70
N ILE A 55 -10.95 -36.16 -27.45
CA ILE A 55 -10.71 -34.87 -28.04
C ILE A 55 -10.12 -35.03 -29.45
N LYS A 56 -10.67 -34.27 -30.40
CA LYS A 56 -10.29 -34.42 -31.83
C LYS A 56 -9.51 -33.22 -32.36
N GLY A 57 -8.80 -33.44 -33.45
CA GLY A 57 -8.18 -32.39 -34.25
C GLY A 57 -6.97 -31.73 -33.59
N ALA A 58 -6.68 -30.49 -33.99
CA ALA A 58 -5.50 -29.76 -33.55
C ALA A 58 -5.49 -29.48 -32.03
N THR A 59 -6.64 -29.45 -31.37
CA THR A 59 -6.75 -29.25 -29.93
C THR A 59 -6.12 -30.41 -29.16
N LYS A 60 -6.37 -31.66 -29.61
CA LYS A 60 -5.77 -32.83 -28.99
C LYS A 60 -4.24 -32.74 -29.02
N GLN A 61 -3.66 -32.43 -30.20
CA GLN A 61 -2.20 -32.38 -30.35
C GLN A 61 -1.60 -31.28 -29.45
N LYS A 62 -2.23 -30.08 -29.41
CA LYS A 62 -1.78 -29.00 -28.53
C LYS A 62 -1.80 -29.37 -27.05
N LEU A 63 -2.84 -30.07 -26.61
CA LEU A 63 -2.92 -30.58 -25.23
C LEU A 63 -1.84 -31.62 -24.94
N ILE A 64 -1.60 -32.53 -25.86
CA ILE A 64 -0.51 -33.55 -25.70
C ILE A 64 0.85 -32.86 -25.58
N ASP A 65 1.15 -31.94 -26.52
CA ASP A 65 2.42 -31.22 -26.55
C ASP A 65 2.62 -30.28 -25.36
N GLY A 66 1.51 -29.75 -24.84
CA GLY A 66 1.52 -28.78 -23.72
C GLY A 66 1.17 -29.36 -22.36
N LYS A 67 1.12 -30.69 -22.19
CA LYS A 67 0.66 -31.33 -20.94
C LYS A 67 1.47 -30.85 -19.72
N GLU A 68 2.77 -30.88 -19.81
CA GLU A 68 3.67 -30.50 -18.72
C GLU A 68 3.47 -29.01 -18.34
N SER A 69 3.36 -28.13 -19.35
CA SER A 69 3.08 -26.71 -19.15
C SER A 69 1.71 -26.46 -18.52
N ALA A 70 0.68 -27.23 -18.87
CA ALA A 70 -0.65 -27.12 -18.29
C ALA A 70 -0.68 -27.41 -16.79
N PHE A 71 -0.06 -28.53 -16.38
CA PHE A 71 0.00 -28.92 -14.97
C PHE A 71 0.87 -27.96 -14.15
N MET A 72 2.03 -27.57 -14.67
CA MET A 72 2.88 -26.54 -14.06
C MET A 72 2.10 -25.23 -13.87
N SER A 73 1.37 -24.79 -14.90
CA SER A 73 0.57 -23.55 -14.84
C SER A 73 -0.57 -23.65 -13.83
N LYS A 74 -1.22 -24.80 -13.70
CA LYS A 74 -2.20 -25.07 -12.67
C LYS A 74 -1.59 -25.02 -11.28
N ASP A 75 -0.42 -25.62 -11.08
CA ASP A 75 0.30 -25.63 -9.81
C ASP A 75 0.66 -24.21 -9.38
N ILE A 76 1.21 -23.39 -10.28
CA ILE A 76 1.53 -21.98 -10.04
C ILE A 76 0.28 -21.15 -9.73
N ALA A 77 -0.85 -21.44 -10.41
CA ALA A 77 -2.12 -20.74 -10.18
C ALA A 77 -2.81 -21.16 -8.87
N THR A 78 -2.37 -22.24 -8.25
CA THR A 78 -2.96 -22.76 -7.01
C THR A 78 -2.36 -22.06 -5.81
N ILE A 79 -3.23 -21.41 -5.01
CA ILE A 79 -2.82 -20.72 -3.78
C ILE A 79 -2.39 -21.74 -2.74
N TYR A 80 -1.16 -21.63 -2.25
CA TYR A 80 -0.65 -22.43 -1.17
C TYR A 80 -1.13 -21.90 0.18
N ASN A 81 -1.93 -22.71 0.89
CA ASN A 81 -2.58 -22.30 2.14
C ASN A 81 -1.84 -22.70 3.42
N GLU A 82 -0.82 -23.57 3.29
CA GLU A 82 -0.08 -24.12 4.44
C GLU A 82 1.25 -23.37 4.69
N VAL A 83 1.25 -22.08 4.43
CA VAL A 83 2.42 -21.24 4.70
C VAL A 83 2.66 -21.18 6.21
N PRO A 84 3.87 -21.51 6.68
CA PRO A 84 4.21 -21.44 8.11
C PRO A 84 4.28 -19.96 8.54
N VAL A 85 3.17 -19.45 9.05
CA VAL A 85 3.12 -18.11 9.65
C VAL A 85 3.32 -18.22 11.16
N THR A 86 4.19 -17.37 11.71
CA THR A 86 4.54 -17.31 13.11
C THR A 86 3.74 -16.25 13.88
N TYR A 87 2.93 -15.45 13.19
CA TYR A 87 2.16 -14.37 13.79
C TYR A 87 0.79 -14.83 14.25
N SER A 88 0.37 -14.38 15.42
CA SER A 88 -1.01 -14.50 15.91
C SER A 88 -1.91 -13.41 15.30
N LEU A 89 -3.23 -13.60 15.36
CA LEU A 89 -4.19 -12.58 14.91
C LEU A 89 -4.08 -11.28 15.73
N GLU A 90 -3.73 -11.41 17.01
CA GLU A 90 -3.54 -10.28 17.93
C GLU A 90 -2.35 -9.41 17.49
N GLU A 91 -1.25 -10.04 17.05
CA GLU A 91 -0.07 -9.32 16.54
C GLU A 91 -0.31 -8.65 15.19
N LEU A 92 -1.30 -9.12 14.43
CA LEU A 92 -1.68 -8.54 13.14
C LEU A 92 -2.73 -7.43 13.26
N LYS A 93 -3.14 -7.09 14.49
CA LYS A 93 -4.07 -5.99 14.71
C LYS A 93 -3.45 -4.67 14.24
N TYR A 94 -4.16 -4.02 13.37
CA TYR A 94 -3.75 -2.71 12.88
C TYR A 94 -4.30 -1.60 13.79
N ASP A 95 -3.42 -0.90 14.49
CA ASP A 95 -3.78 0.18 15.43
C ASP A 95 -3.72 1.58 14.77
N GLY A 96 -3.64 1.64 13.46
CA GLY A 96 -3.53 2.88 12.70
C GLY A 96 -2.09 3.18 12.23
N PRO A 97 -1.91 4.22 11.41
CA PRO A 97 -0.59 4.62 10.95
C PRO A 97 0.20 5.31 12.06
N ASP A 98 1.51 5.18 12.04
CA ASP A 98 2.40 6.05 12.80
C ASP A 98 2.36 7.46 12.20
N VAL A 99 1.45 8.29 12.71
CA VAL A 99 1.21 9.66 12.22
C VAL A 99 2.46 10.53 12.34
N ASN A 100 3.22 10.39 13.42
CA ASN A 100 4.42 11.20 13.65
C ASN A 100 5.54 10.80 12.70
N GLY A 101 5.83 9.51 12.57
CA GLY A 101 6.82 9.02 11.62
C GLY A 101 6.48 9.35 10.17
N LEU A 102 5.18 9.27 9.79
CA LEU A 102 4.74 9.68 8.46
C LEU A 102 4.92 11.18 8.22
N ARG A 103 4.63 12.02 9.22
CA ARG A 103 4.81 13.47 9.12
C ARG A 103 6.29 13.84 8.94
N GLU A 104 7.18 13.24 9.72
CA GLU A 104 8.61 13.43 9.57
C GLU A 104 9.08 13.00 8.18
N MET A 105 8.73 11.81 7.75
CA MET A 105 9.11 11.29 6.44
C MET A 105 8.59 12.16 5.29
N TYR A 106 7.33 12.61 5.35
CA TYR A 106 6.77 13.48 4.31
C TYR A 106 7.41 14.86 4.31
N SER A 107 7.84 15.35 5.47
CA SER A 107 8.59 16.60 5.57
C SER A 107 9.97 16.47 4.92
N ASP A 108 10.70 15.42 5.23
CA ASP A 108 12.03 15.15 4.68
C ASP A 108 12.03 14.93 3.16
N LEU A 109 10.95 14.30 2.67
CA LEU A 109 10.76 14.07 1.24
C LEU A 109 10.07 15.25 0.51
N GLU A 110 9.78 16.35 1.21
CA GLU A 110 9.09 17.53 0.69
C GLU A 110 7.70 17.23 0.10
N PHE A 111 7.00 16.22 0.62
CA PHE A 111 5.66 15.82 0.19
C PHE A 111 4.58 16.65 0.87
N TYR A 112 4.62 17.97 0.69
CA TYR A 112 3.73 18.94 1.35
C TYR A 112 2.24 18.72 1.09
N SER A 113 1.86 18.08 -0.03
CA SER A 113 0.47 17.75 -0.31
C SER A 113 -0.10 16.73 0.68
N PHE A 114 0.71 15.75 1.08
CA PHE A 114 0.31 14.74 2.05
C PHE A 114 0.31 15.26 3.49
N LEU A 115 1.16 16.25 3.79
CA LEU A 115 1.19 16.87 5.12
C LEU A 115 -0.13 17.58 5.47
N LYS A 116 -0.88 18.06 4.46
CA LYS A 116 -2.18 18.73 4.66
C LYS A 116 -3.27 17.81 5.21
N ASP A 117 -3.16 16.51 4.97
CA ASP A 117 -4.13 15.52 5.41
C ASP A 117 -3.95 15.16 6.90
N PHE A 118 -2.77 15.42 7.45
CA PHE A 118 -2.53 15.32 8.88
C PHE A 118 -2.94 16.64 9.51
N LYS A 119 -4.13 16.68 10.12
CA LYS A 119 -4.51 17.81 10.99
C LYS A 119 -3.35 18.05 11.95
N GLU A 120 -2.87 19.25 12.01
CA GLU A 120 -2.00 19.65 13.10
C GLU A 120 -2.74 19.26 14.38
N GLU A 121 -2.19 18.33 15.16
CA GLU A 121 -2.58 18.30 16.57
C GLU A 121 -2.38 19.73 17.03
N GLU A 122 -3.47 20.39 17.43
CA GLU A 122 -3.40 21.70 18.06
C GLU A 122 -2.28 21.55 19.10
N LYS A 123 -1.09 22.10 18.77
CA LYS A 123 -0.09 22.27 19.81
C LYS A 123 -0.86 23.01 20.88
N LYS A 124 -1.14 22.31 22.00
CA LYS A 124 -1.65 23.00 23.18
C LYS A 124 -0.71 24.16 23.35
N GLU A 125 -1.20 25.36 23.05
CA GLU A 125 -0.43 26.56 23.31
C GLU A 125 -0.03 26.43 24.77
N GLU A 126 1.26 26.15 25.02
CA GLU A 126 1.77 26.28 26.36
C GLU A 126 1.44 27.70 26.73
N LYS A 127 0.52 27.87 27.68
CA LYS A 127 0.23 29.18 28.22
C LYS A 127 1.50 29.65 28.87
N LEU A 128 2.27 30.44 28.09
CA LEU A 128 3.45 31.08 28.60
C LEU A 128 2.97 32.00 29.72
N GLU A 129 3.40 31.72 30.93
CA GLU A 129 3.23 32.62 32.05
C GLU A 129 4.16 33.81 31.82
N TYR A 130 3.60 34.97 31.53
CA TYR A 130 4.36 36.20 31.38
C TYR A 130 3.86 37.25 32.35
N LYS A 131 4.75 38.12 32.76
CA LYS A 131 4.45 39.28 33.59
C LYS A 131 4.75 40.56 32.80
N ILE A 132 3.77 41.42 32.64
CA ILE A 132 3.96 42.75 32.08
C ILE A 132 4.59 43.61 33.15
N ILE A 133 5.71 44.28 32.82
CA ILE A 133 6.44 45.21 33.68
C ILE A 133 6.36 46.56 33.04
N GLU A 134 5.76 47.52 33.72
CA GLU A 134 5.60 48.90 33.25
C GLU A 134 6.74 49.82 33.71
N ASN A 135 7.43 49.43 34.78
CA ASN A 135 8.58 50.22 35.31
C ASN A 135 9.83 49.36 35.27
N ILE A 136 10.90 49.91 34.69
CA ILE A 136 12.17 49.23 34.53
C ILE A 136 12.82 48.89 35.88
N ASP A 137 12.50 49.62 36.94
CA ASP A 137 13.01 49.35 38.29
C ASP A 137 12.49 48.03 38.89
N ASP A 138 11.38 47.52 38.35
CA ASP A 138 10.76 46.23 38.75
C ASP A 138 11.42 45.02 38.04
N LEU A 139 12.30 45.27 37.10
CA LEU A 139 12.94 44.25 36.27
C LEU A 139 14.11 43.58 37.04
N LYS A 140 13.93 42.28 37.30
CA LYS A 140 14.98 41.44 37.89
C LYS A 140 15.62 40.59 36.82
N LEU A 141 16.79 41.00 36.33
CA LEU A 141 17.53 40.24 35.32
C LEU A 141 18.35 39.11 35.95
N LYS A 142 18.43 37.99 35.24
CA LYS A 142 19.38 36.89 35.49
C LYS A 142 20.70 37.18 34.74
N GLU A 143 21.73 36.36 34.99
CA GLU A 143 23.03 36.53 34.34
C GLU A 143 22.99 36.45 32.81
N LYS A 144 22.04 35.71 32.27
CA LYS A 144 21.81 35.55 30.81
C LYS A 144 20.33 35.68 30.52
N VAL A 145 19.98 36.52 29.61
CA VAL A 145 18.64 36.74 29.11
C VAL A 145 18.65 36.83 27.60
N SER A 146 17.62 36.32 26.98
CA SER A 146 17.32 36.57 25.57
C SER A 146 16.35 37.74 25.50
N ALA A 147 16.61 38.71 24.62
CA ALA A 147 15.76 39.87 24.44
C ALA A 147 15.23 39.94 23.00
N TYR A 148 13.94 40.23 22.87
CA TYR A 148 13.33 40.54 21.59
C TYR A 148 12.70 41.93 21.67
N LEU A 149 12.95 42.74 20.65
CA LEU A 149 12.39 44.06 20.51
C LEU A 149 11.35 44.08 19.43
N GLU A 150 10.16 44.58 19.77
CA GLU A 150 9.11 44.87 18.80
C GLU A 150 9.23 46.34 18.39
N ILE A 151 9.43 46.55 17.08
CA ILE A 151 9.71 47.88 16.53
C ILE A 151 8.75 48.22 15.37
N SER A 152 8.57 49.52 15.13
CA SER A 152 7.60 50.04 14.16
C SER A 152 7.97 49.80 12.70
N GLU A 153 9.24 49.63 12.38
CA GLU A 153 9.77 49.51 11.02
C GLU A 153 10.91 48.48 10.92
N THR A 154 11.17 48.04 9.71
CA THR A 154 12.28 47.12 9.44
C THR A 154 13.67 47.78 9.58
N ASN A 155 13.75 49.09 9.48
CA ASN A 155 14.96 49.86 9.71
C ASN A 155 15.07 50.28 11.19
N TYR A 156 15.75 49.48 11.97
CA TYR A 156 15.91 49.65 13.42
C TYR A 156 16.58 50.98 13.84
N HIS A 157 17.27 51.70 12.94
CA HIS A 157 17.88 52.98 13.25
C HIS A 157 16.88 54.14 13.44
N ASN A 158 15.70 54.00 12.80
CA ASN A 158 14.64 55.06 12.84
C ASN A 158 13.35 54.52 13.42
N ALA A 159 13.34 53.29 13.91
CA ALA A 159 12.15 52.65 14.43
C ALA A 159 11.87 53.05 15.88
N ASP A 160 10.57 53.24 16.17
CA ASP A 160 10.10 53.34 17.55
C ASP A 160 9.99 51.91 18.15
N ILE A 161 10.37 51.77 19.40
CA ILE A 161 10.23 50.52 20.15
C ILE A 161 8.85 50.48 20.76
N TYR A 162 8.03 49.51 20.36
CA TYR A 162 6.71 49.25 20.93
C TYR A 162 6.76 48.41 22.20
N GLY A 163 7.70 47.52 22.29
CA GLY A 163 7.86 46.64 23.42
C GLY A 163 9.14 45.86 23.39
N MET A 164 9.43 45.23 24.50
CA MET A 164 10.57 44.32 24.66
C MET A 164 10.12 43.10 25.47
N SER A 165 10.40 41.91 24.98
CA SER A 165 10.24 40.68 25.76
C SER A 165 11.59 40.13 26.15
N LEU A 166 11.68 39.58 27.37
CA LEU A 166 12.87 39.00 27.96
C LEU A 166 12.56 37.55 28.40
N TYR A 167 13.49 36.63 28.10
CA TYR A 167 13.38 35.22 28.44
C TYR A 167 14.56 34.80 29.34
#